data_73b1ef770a21f3d3ed9a0a364b1b20a3
#
_entry.id   73b1ef770a21f3d3ed9a0a364b1b20a3
#
_cell.length_a   1.000
_cell.length_b   1.000
_cell.length_c   1.000
_cell.angle_alpha   90.00
_cell.angle_beta   90.00
_cell.angle_gamma   90.00
#
_symmetry.space_group_name_H-M   'P 1'
#
loop_
_entity.id
_entity.type
_entity.pdbx_description
1 polymer ?
#
loop_
_entity_poly.entity_id
_entity_poly.type
_entity_poly.pdbx_seq_one_letter_code
_entity_poly.pdbx_strand_id
1 'polypeptide(L)'
;MARTTMTAPWTRRDFIKTAGLLSGAAAAGWPAASRAQALKPISASHSISTFVYGQHLVAAQKKFFEAEGLITPDFVVPGGGAKVVQALAAGQVLFALGDSNHPLKITEKGKDALMIFATDRRCSYANIVVRQELFDKGVKSVEALADQKLVGRKAVIAATAIGSGTYVYGVYVLKNIKGPDGKAVNEAVEWVGGGGDLTMLAGLKGGKFDAIMAVPEWQTKAMAQGFGHPIYDVQDEKAWNRVFGGPIPVTVGYVLKETIEKSPDLVQGYVNACYRAQQWIKKAKDEEIVDLLQKPYMSTYSREEILESVRYYKTIFDWEFTIDEKDYERGMKVWVPLAVEKSIPFKQAVDMAFVKKAQAKLK
;
A
#
# COMPACT_ATOMS: atom_id res chain seq x y z
N MET A 1 -30.66 -15.75 -60.72
CA MET A 1 -30.20 -14.34 -60.91
C MET A 1 -31.18 -13.43 -60.19
N ALA A 2 -30.87 -12.98 -59.00
CA ALA A 2 -31.65 -12.01 -58.21
C ALA A 2 -30.80 -10.76 -58.02
N ARG A 3 -31.24 -9.63 -58.52
CA ARG A 3 -30.58 -8.34 -58.43
C ARG A 3 -30.85 -7.74 -57.03
N THR A 4 -29.80 -7.49 -56.28
CA THR A 4 -29.81 -6.74 -55.04
C THR A 4 -29.84 -5.26 -55.34
N THR A 5 -30.89 -4.54 -54.93
CA THR A 5 -30.99 -3.10 -55.02
C THR A 5 -30.23 -2.45 -53.87
N MET A 6 -29.20 -1.68 -54.20
CA MET A 6 -28.47 -0.81 -53.28
C MET A 6 -29.34 0.38 -52.92
N THR A 7 -29.61 0.59 -51.63
CA THR A 7 -30.20 1.82 -51.09
C THR A 7 -29.12 2.89 -50.95
N ALA A 8 -29.39 4.09 -51.46
CA ALA A 8 -28.50 5.25 -51.45
C ALA A 8 -28.26 5.78 -49.99
N PRO A 9 -27.07 6.33 -49.70
CA PRO A 9 -26.77 6.83 -48.38
C PRO A 9 -27.52 8.16 -48.10
N TRP A 10 -28.00 8.29 -46.85
CA TRP A 10 -28.67 9.49 -46.35
C TRP A 10 -27.76 10.72 -46.38
N THR A 11 -28.29 11.86 -46.91
CA THR A 11 -27.55 13.11 -46.99
C THR A 11 -27.84 14.01 -45.78
N ARG A 12 -26.92 14.94 -45.49
CA ARG A 12 -27.08 15.95 -44.42
C ARG A 12 -28.38 16.77 -44.51
N ARG A 13 -29.02 16.84 -45.66
CA ARG A 13 -30.27 17.57 -45.89
C ARG A 13 -31.50 16.84 -45.37
N ASP A 14 -31.44 15.52 -45.22
CA ASP A 14 -32.57 14.73 -44.73
C ASP A 14 -32.68 14.79 -43.21
N PHE A 15 -31.59 15.14 -42.53
CA PHE A 15 -31.55 15.33 -41.07
C PHE A 15 -32.23 16.66 -40.61
N ILE A 16 -32.28 17.65 -41.47
CA ILE A 16 -32.82 18.99 -41.12
C ILE A 16 -34.35 19.10 -41.31
N LYS A 17 -34.96 18.22 -42.12
CA LYS A 17 -36.40 18.24 -42.37
C LYS A 17 -37.25 17.52 -41.32
N THR A 18 -36.64 16.69 -40.44
CA THR A 18 -37.36 15.95 -39.40
C THR A 18 -37.37 16.70 -38.04
N ALA A 19 -36.68 17.85 -37.92
CA ALA A 19 -36.60 18.65 -36.70
C ALA A 19 -37.65 19.78 -36.55
N GLY A 20 -38.61 19.86 -37.48
CA GLY A 20 -39.47 21.00 -37.60
C GLY A 20 -40.98 20.80 -37.35
N LEU A 21 -41.43 19.85 -36.54
CA LEU A 21 -42.84 19.69 -36.17
C LEU A 21 -42.99 19.01 -34.81
N LEU A 22 -42.73 19.72 -33.71
CA LEU A 22 -43.27 19.43 -32.37
C LEU A 22 -43.07 20.65 -31.47
N SER A 23 -43.71 21.76 -31.81
CA SER A 23 -43.90 22.88 -30.90
C SER A 23 -45.35 22.83 -30.41
N GLY A 24 -45.58 22.45 -29.16
CA GLY A 24 -46.85 22.64 -28.52
C GLY A 24 -47.38 21.41 -27.75
N ALA A 25 -46.82 21.13 -26.56
CA ALA A 25 -47.56 20.43 -25.49
C ALA A 25 -46.94 20.81 -24.13
N ALA A 26 -47.71 21.52 -23.38
CA ALA A 26 -47.78 21.76 -21.93
C ALA A 26 -46.61 21.30 -21.04
N ALA A 27 -46.11 22.26 -20.27
CA ALA A 27 -45.35 22.15 -19.07
C ALA A 27 -46.08 21.27 -18.01
N ALA A 28 -45.82 19.99 -17.97
CA ALA A 28 -46.02 19.13 -16.83
C ALA A 28 -44.61 18.76 -16.35
N GLY A 29 -44.25 19.14 -15.10
CA GLY A 29 -42.93 19.02 -14.53
C GLY A 29 -42.44 17.58 -14.51
N TRP A 30 -41.61 17.24 -15.48
CA TRP A 30 -40.70 16.12 -15.31
C TRP A 30 -39.62 16.54 -14.29
N PRO A 31 -39.38 15.73 -13.26
CA PRO A 31 -38.24 15.98 -12.42
C PRO A 31 -37.02 16.03 -13.33
N ALA A 32 -36.26 17.13 -13.23
CA ALA A 32 -35.02 17.28 -13.96
C ALA A 32 -34.21 16.00 -13.72
N ALA A 33 -34.02 15.19 -14.76
CA ALA A 33 -33.13 14.04 -14.70
C ALA A 33 -31.83 14.58 -14.17
N SER A 34 -31.46 14.19 -12.96
CA SER A 34 -30.19 14.48 -12.36
C SER A 34 -29.15 14.13 -13.42
N ARG A 35 -28.51 15.12 -14.04
CA ARG A 35 -27.40 14.89 -14.95
C ARG A 35 -26.38 14.08 -14.14
N ALA A 36 -26.26 12.80 -14.45
CA ALA A 36 -25.22 11.97 -13.87
C ALA A 36 -23.90 12.72 -14.10
N GLN A 37 -23.31 13.23 -13.04
CA GLN A 37 -22.05 13.96 -13.12
C GLN A 37 -21.03 13.02 -13.73
N ALA A 38 -20.40 13.41 -14.84
CA ALA A 38 -19.38 12.59 -15.48
C ALA A 38 -18.26 12.28 -14.48
N LEU A 39 -17.92 10.99 -14.34
CA LEU A 39 -16.86 10.56 -13.43
C LEU A 39 -15.53 11.16 -13.88
N LYS A 40 -14.72 11.63 -12.94
CA LYS A 40 -13.40 12.22 -13.17
C LYS A 40 -12.34 11.14 -13.18
N PRO A 41 -11.44 11.09 -14.18
CA PRO A 41 -10.35 10.14 -14.22
C PRO A 41 -9.31 10.45 -13.13
N ILE A 42 -8.81 9.40 -12.47
CA ILE A 42 -7.67 9.45 -11.58
C ILE A 42 -6.69 8.33 -11.93
N SER A 43 -5.44 8.49 -11.53
CA SER A 43 -4.41 7.45 -11.60
C SER A 43 -3.79 7.25 -10.24
N ALA A 44 -3.56 5.99 -9.86
CA ALA A 44 -3.02 5.64 -8.56
C ALA A 44 -2.01 4.48 -8.65
N SER A 45 -1.09 4.39 -7.70
CA SER A 45 -0.07 3.37 -7.65
C SER A 45 0.11 2.80 -6.24
N HIS A 46 0.48 1.52 -6.18
CA HIS A 46 1.03 0.85 -5.00
C HIS A 46 2.04 -0.23 -5.44
N SER A 47 2.89 -0.72 -4.54
CA SER A 47 4.05 -1.51 -4.97
C SER A 47 3.76 -2.94 -5.38
N ILE A 48 2.84 -3.63 -4.71
CA ILE A 48 2.48 -5.05 -4.89
C ILE A 48 0.99 -5.26 -4.62
N SER A 49 0.41 -6.35 -5.14
CA SER A 49 -1.00 -6.68 -4.92
C SER A 49 -1.17 -7.62 -3.72
N THR A 50 -1.00 -7.08 -2.50
CA THR A 50 -1.26 -7.77 -1.23
C THR A 50 -2.15 -6.91 -0.34
N PHE A 51 -2.64 -7.47 0.78
CA PHE A 51 -3.61 -6.78 1.62
C PHE A 51 -3.04 -5.56 2.38
N VAL A 52 -1.73 -5.34 2.36
CA VAL A 52 -1.12 -4.07 2.82
C VAL A 52 -1.72 -2.85 2.10
N TYR A 53 -2.18 -3.04 0.86
CA TYR A 53 -2.87 -2.03 0.05
C TYR A 53 -4.38 -2.30 -0.07
N GLY A 54 -4.95 -2.98 0.91
CA GLY A 54 -6.36 -3.38 0.95
C GLY A 54 -7.34 -2.24 0.71
N GLN A 55 -6.98 -1.02 1.12
CA GLN A 55 -7.81 0.18 0.91
C GLN A 55 -8.00 0.49 -0.58
N HIS A 56 -6.95 0.39 -1.40
CA HIS A 56 -7.06 0.52 -2.85
C HIS A 56 -7.89 -0.60 -3.46
N LEU A 57 -7.59 -1.85 -3.08
CA LEU A 57 -8.20 -3.04 -3.67
C LEU A 57 -9.70 -3.12 -3.34
N VAL A 58 -10.05 -2.84 -2.08
CA VAL A 58 -11.45 -2.82 -1.63
C VAL A 58 -12.19 -1.64 -2.22
N ALA A 59 -11.59 -0.43 -2.25
CA ALA A 59 -12.24 0.73 -2.85
C ALA A 59 -12.60 0.49 -4.32
N ALA A 60 -11.73 -0.17 -5.08
CA ALA A 60 -11.98 -0.54 -6.46
C ALA A 60 -13.12 -1.57 -6.57
N GLN A 61 -13.04 -2.69 -5.85
CA GLN A 61 -14.03 -3.76 -5.95
C GLN A 61 -15.41 -3.36 -5.42
N LYS A 62 -15.46 -2.49 -4.40
CA LYS A 62 -16.72 -1.97 -3.82
C LYS A 62 -17.23 -0.72 -4.55
N LYS A 63 -16.56 -0.26 -5.62
CA LYS A 63 -16.91 0.93 -6.40
C LYS A 63 -16.99 2.20 -5.55
N PHE A 64 -16.13 2.31 -4.54
CA PHE A 64 -16.11 3.50 -3.68
C PHE A 64 -15.50 4.71 -4.39
N PHE A 65 -14.66 4.53 -5.40
CA PHE A 65 -14.20 5.61 -6.26
C PHE A 65 -15.35 6.22 -7.06
N GLU A 66 -16.19 5.39 -7.67
CA GLU A 66 -17.36 5.85 -8.43
C GLU A 66 -18.39 6.54 -7.52
N ALA A 67 -18.56 6.06 -6.29
CA ALA A 67 -19.42 6.70 -5.30
C ALA A 67 -18.97 8.12 -4.91
N GLU A 68 -17.68 8.43 -5.11
CA GLU A 68 -17.10 9.77 -4.90
C GLU A 68 -16.90 10.53 -6.22
N GLY A 69 -17.53 10.11 -7.33
CA GLY A 69 -17.46 10.78 -8.62
C GLY A 69 -16.15 10.57 -9.39
N LEU A 70 -15.40 9.53 -9.07
CA LEU A 70 -14.12 9.21 -9.70
C LEU A 70 -14.25 7.95 -10.55
N ILE A 71 -13.48 7.85 -11.63
CA ILE A 71 -13.28 6.57 -12.34
C ILE A 71 -12.33 5.72 -11.49
N THR A 72 -12.71 4.46 -11.21
CA THR A 72 -11.77 3.52 -10.56
C THR A 72 -10.47 3.46 -11.33
N PRO A 73 -9.31 3.73 -10.69
CA PRO A 73 -8.04 3.74 -11.38
C PRO A 73 -7.62 2.33 -11.81
N ASP A 74 -7.02 2.23 -12.97
CA ASP A 74 -6.18 1.07 -13.30
C ASP A 74 -4.86 1.26 -12.55
N PHE A 75 -4.65 0.47 -11.49
CA PHE A 75 -3.53 0.67 -10.59
C PHE A 75 -2.20 0.33 -11.26
N VAL A 76 -1.24 1.25 -11.19
CA VAL A 76 0.16 0.97 -11.54
C VAL A 76 0.81 0.20 -10.41
N VAL A 77 1.15 -1.09 -10.64
CA VAL A 77 1.75 -2.00 -9.64
C VAL A 77 3.15 -2.43 -10.10
N PRO A 78 4.20 -1.61 -9.86
CA PRO A 78 5.50 -1.80 -10.49
C PRO A 78 6.42 -2.82 -9.79
N GLY A 79 5.96 -3.49 -8.74
CA GLY A 79 6.73 -4.51 -8.01
C GLY A 79 7.77 -3.95 -7.02
N GLY A 80 7.66 -2.67 -6.63
CA GLY A 80 8.57 -2.11 -5.63
C GLY A 80 8.35 -0.62 -5.36
N GLY A 81 8.52 -0.21 -4.09
CA GLY A 81 8.24 1.15 -3.62
C GLY A 81 9.03 2.26 -4.31
N ALA A 82 10.31 2.00 -4.66
CA ALA A 82 11.12 2.99 -5.37
C ALA A 82 10.53 3.38 -6.74
N LYS A 83 9.91 2.44 -7.44
CA LYS A 83 9.24 2.70 -8.72
C LYS A 83 7.92 3.48 -8.54
N VAL A 84 7.21 3.26 -7.42
CA VAL A 84 6.03 4.06 -7.05
C VAL A 84 6.43 5.52 -6.81
N VAL A 85 7.53 5.75 -6.07
CA VAL A 85 8.11 7.09 -5.87
C VAL A 85 8.41 7.78 -7.20
N GLN A 86 9.06 7.06 -8.12
CA GLN A 86 9.40 7.59 -9.45
C GLN A 86 8.14 7.95 -10.26
N ALA A 87 7.13 7.07 -10.27
CA ALA A 87 5.89 7.29 -11.00
C ALA A 87 5.14 8.54 -10.50
N LEU A 88 5.03 8.74 -9.18
CA LEU A 88 4.41 9.93 -8.61
C LEU A 88 5.25 11.19 -8.88
N ALA A 89 6.56 11.14 -8.62
CA ALA A 89 7.44 12.28 -8.84
C ALA A 89 7.49 12.73 -10.31
N ALA A 90 7.33 11.80 -11.25
CA ALA A 90 7.24 12.07 -12.68
C ALA A 90 5.84 12.52 -13.16
N GLY A 91 4.83 12.53 -12.26
CA GLY A 91 3.45 12.87 -12.63
C GLY A 91 2.73 11.80 -13.46
N GLN A 92 3.26 10.57 -13.52
CA GLN A 92 2.62 9.44 -14.21
C GLN A 92 1.37 8.96 -13.45
N VAL A 93 1.36 9.14 -12.14
CA VAL A 93 0.18 8.91 -11.28
C VAL A 93 -0.08 10.12 -10.39
N LEU A 94 -1.34 10.35 -10.04
CA LEU A 94 -1.76 11.44 -9.15
C LEU A 94 -1.67 11.05 -7.69
N PHE A 95 -1.92 9.78 -7.36
CA PHE A 95 -1.98 9.27 -6.00
C PHE A 95 -1.10 8.05 -5.83
N ALA A 96 -0.57 7.88 -4.63
CA ALA A 96 0.14 6.67 -4.26
C ALA A 96 -0.23 6.22 -2.84
N LEU A 97 -0.20 4.91 -2.64
CA LEU A 97 -0.31 4.28 -1.33
C LEU A 97 0.98 3.50 -1.08
N GLY A 98 1.72 3.83 -0.01
CA GLY A 98 3.02 3.23 0.25
C GLY A 98 3.69 3.75 1.51
N ASP A 99 4.99 3.50 1.62
CA ASP A 99 5.78 3.82 2.81
C ASP A 99 5.90 5.33 3.06
N SER A 100 5.83 5.75 4.32
CA SER A 100 5.96 7.14 4.74
C SER A 100 7.27 7.81 4.31
N ASN A 101 8.35 7.04 4.12
CA ASN A 101 9.59 7.61 3.60
C ASN A 101 9.49 8.02 2.12
N HIS A 102 8.49 7.56 1.38
CA HIS A 102 8.31 7.86 -0.04
C HIS A 102 8.06 9.35 -0.31
N PRO A 103 7.02 10.00 0.28
CA PRO A 103 6.82 11.44 0.12
C PRO A 103 7.98 12.24 0.67
N LEU A 104 8.62 11.81 1.76
CA LEU A 104 9.80 12.49 2.31
C LEU A 104 10.97 12.52 1.32
N LYS A 105 11.26 11.40 0.64
CA LYS A 105 12.27 11.33 -0.43
C LYS A 105 11.95 12.23 -1.63
N ILE A 106 10.68 12.35 -1.97
CA ILE A 106 10.23 13.25 -3.06
C ILE A 106 10.48 14.70 -2.65
N THR A 107 10.10 15.06 -1.41
CA THR A 107 10.29 16.41 -0.87
C THR A 107 11.78 16.78 -0.77
N GLU A 108 12.62 15.86 -0.31
CA GLU A 108 14.07 16.07 -0.23
C GLU A 108 14.71 16.34 -1.60
N LYS A 109 14.12 15.78 -2.68
CA LYS A 109 14.53 16.02 -4.07
C LYS A 109 13.89 17.25 -4.71
N GLY A 110 13.24 18.11 -3.93
CA GLY A 110 12.74 19.42 -4.35
C GLY A 110 11.32 19.44 -4.91
N LYS A 111 10.53 18.37 -4.74
CA LYS A 111 9.09 18.37 -5.05
C LYS A 111 8.28 18.12 -3.78
N ASP A 112 7.51 19.08 -3.32
CA ASP A 112 6.68 18.91 -2.14
C ASP A 112 5.64 17.79 -2.33
N ALA A 113 5.71 16.76 -1.48
CA ALA A 113 4.77 15.66 -1.42
C ALA A 113 4.25 15.50 0.01
N LEU A 114 2.95 15.32 0.17
CA LEU A 114 2.28 15.25 1.46
C LEU A 114 1.63 13.90 1.68
N MET A 115 1.73 13.41 2.92
CA MET A 115 0.92 12.32 3.45
C MET A 115 -0.47 12.87 3.76
N ILE A 116 -1.50 12.20 3.26
CA ILE A 116 -2.90 12.65 3.41
C ILE A 116 -3.76 11.70 4.25
N PHE A 117 -3.24 10.53 4.60
CA PHE A 117 -3.77 9.58 5.58
C PHE A 117 -2.75 8.48 5.88
N ALA A 118 -2.94 7.73 6.99
CA ALA A 118 -2.24 6.48 7.27
C ALA A 118 -3.23 5.32 7.38
N THR A 119 -2.82 4.13 6.94
CA THR A 119 -3.65 2.92 7.00
C THR A 119 -3.31 2.01 8.16
N ASP A 120 -2.13 2.17 8.74
CA ASP A 120 -1.59 1.31 9.80
C ASP A 120 -0.83 2.10 10.87
N ARG A 121 -0.55 1.42 11.97
CA ARG A 121 0.19 1.94 13.13
C ARG A 121 1.49 1.18 13.40
N ARG A 122 1.72 0.08 12.70
CA ARG A 122 2.92 -0.76 12.75
C ARG A 122 3.23 -1.26 11.34
N CYS A 123 4.52 -1.38 11.04
CA CYS A 123 5.00 -1.74 9.70
C CYS A 123 4.79 -3.22 9.37
N SER A 124 3.75 -3.56 8.60
CA SER A 124 3.45 -4.94 8.22
C SER A 124 4.57 -5.66 7.46
N TYR A 125 5.51 -4.94 6.87
CA TYR A 125 6.65 -5.51 6.14
C TYR A 125 7.98 -5.41 6.89
N ALA A 126 7.93 -5.17 8.21
CA ALA A 126 9.10 -5.27 9.09
C ALA A 126 9.24 -6.64 9.75
N ASN A 127 8.41 -7.61 9.38
CA ASN A 127 8.59 -9.00 9.82
C ASN A 127 9.90 -9.58 9.25
N ILE A 128 10.60 -10.38 10.06
CA ILE A 128 11.80 -11.10 9.64
C ILE A 128 11.49 -12.57 9.67
N VAL A 129 11.52 -13.21 8.50
CA VAL A 129 11.31 -14.64 8.33
C VAL A 129 12.64 -15.29 7.97
N VAL A 130 13.12 -16.21 8.83
CA VAL A 130 14.34 -17.00 8.60
C VAL A 130 13.98 -18.29 7.87
N ARG A 131 14.88 -18.82 7.02
CA ARG A 131 14.68 -20.11 6.38
C ARG A 131 14.60 -21.25 7.41
N GLN A 132 13.76 -22.25 7.15
CA GLN A 132 13.42 -23.32 8.10
C GLN A 132 14.66 -24.05 8.62
N GLU A 133 15.64 -24.36 7.75
CA GLU A 133 16.86 -25.03 8.14
C GLU A 133 17.64 -24.29 9.26
N LEU A 134 17.72 -22.96 9.18
CA LEU A 134 18.38 -22.16 10.23
C LEU A 134 17.54 -22.08 11.49
N PHE A 135 16.22 -22.00 11.36
CA PHE A 135 15.32 -22.05 12.52
C PHE A 135 15.49 -23.35 13.29
N ASP A 136 15.57 -24.49 12.59
CA ASP A 136 15.77 -25.83 13.18
C ASP A 136 17.14 -25.95 13.83
N LYS A 137 18.17 -25.29 13.30
CA LYS A 137 19.51 -25.18 13.88
C LYS A 137 19.58 -24.26 15.10
N GLY A 138 18.51 -23.54 15.45
CA GLY A 138 18.44 -22.70 16.64
C GLY A 138 18.39 -21.19 16.39
N VAL A 139 18.33 -20.72 15.14
CA VAL A 139 18.12 -19.30 14.82
C VAL A 139 16.62 -18.95 15.03
N LYS A 140 16.23 -18.80 16.31
CA LYS A 140 14.84 -18.59 16.72
C LYS A 140 14.52 -17.16 17.17
N SER A 141 15.49 -16.26 17.08
CA SER A 141 15.34 -14.85 17.40
C SER A 141 16.25 -14.00 16.51
N VAL A 142 16.01 -12.69 16.51
CA VAL A 142 16.84 -11.75 15.74
C VAL A 142 18.29 -11.78 16.22
N GLU A 143 18.51 -11.88 17.53
CA GLU A 143 19.82 -11.93 18.14
C GLU A 143 20.64 -13.10 17.60
N ALA A 144 19.99 -14.24 17.36
CA ALA A 144 20.62 -15.47 16.88
C ALA A 144 21.12 -15.38 15.41
N LEU A 145 20.64 -14.41 14.63
CA LEU A 145 21.19 -14.13 13.28
C LEU A 145 22.66 -13.70 13.33
N ALA A 146 23.10 -13.11 14.46
CA ALA A 146 24.50 -12.70 14.64
C ALA A 146 25.39 -13.83 15.16
N ASP A 147 24.83 -14.99 15.53
CA ASP A 147 25.60 -16.12 15.97
C ASP A 147 26.16 -16.90 14.79
N GLN A 148 27.44 -16.65 14.47
CA GLN A 148 28.14 -17.34 13.38
C GLN A 148 28.31 -18.83 13.59
N LYS A 149 28.18 -19.35 14.84
CA LYS A 149 28.22 -20.80 15.09
C LYS A 149 26.95 -21.48 14.58
N LEU A 150 25.82 -20.77 14.61
CA LEU A 150 24.54 -21.26 14.08
C LEU A 150 24.41 -21.05 12.56
N VAL A 151 24.83 -19.89 12.06
CA VAL A 151 24.68 -19.51 10.65
C VAL A 151 25.84 -19.99 9.77
N GLY A 152 27.06 -20.14 10.33
CA GLY A 152 28.27 -20.57 9.63
C GLY A 152 29.01 -19.41 8.89
N ARG A 153 28.37 -18.28 8.69
CA ARG A 153 28.90 -17.06 8.03
C ARG A 153 28.05 -15.85 8.42
N LYS A 154 28.32 -14.67 7.84
CA LYS A 154 27.36 -13.56 7.93
C LYS A 154 26.02 -13.98 7.31
N ALA A 155 24.92 -13.78 8.05
CA ALA A 155 23.59 -14.07 7.54
C ALA A 155 23.25 -13.11 6.39
N VAL A 156 22.73 -13.64 5.28
CA VAL A 156 22.27 -12.86 4.14
C VAL A 156 20.78 -12.56 4.31
N ILE A 157 20.43 -11.29 4.46
CA ILE A 157 19.03 -10.85 4.63
C ILE A 157 18.59 -10.10 3.37
N ALA A 158 17.47 -10.52 2.80
CA ALA A 158 16.90 -9.84 1.65
C ALA A 158 15.81 -8.84 2.05
N ALA A 159 15.93 -7.63 1.53
CA ALA A 159 14.87 -6.64 1.40
C ALA A 159 14.39 -6.60 -0.05
N THR A 160 13.22 -5.99 -0.33
CA THR A 160 12.75 -5.87 -1.72
C THR A 160 13.73 -5.11 -2.61
N ALA A 161 14.40 -4.10 -2.07
CA ALA A 161 15.54 -3.40 -2.67
C ALA A 161 16.32 -2.69 -1.57
N ILE A 162 17.61 -2.46 -1.79
CA ILE A 162 18.40 -1.59 -0.90
C ILE A 162 17.81 -0.17 -0.95
N GLY A 163 17.56 0.44 0.22
CA GLY A 163 16.91 1.74 0.35
C GLY A 163 15.38 1.73 0.26
N SER A 164 14.74 0.56 0.08
CA SER A 164 13.27 0.41 0.18
C SER A 164 12.78 0.49 1.63
N GLY A 165 11.45 0.57 1.85
CA GLY A 165 10.86 0.51 3.18
C GLY A 165 11.26 -0.75 3.93
N THR A 166 11.20 -1.92 3.31
CA THR A 166 11.64 -3.20 3.91
C THR A 166 13.09 -3.14 4.38
N TYR A 167 13.99 -2.54 3.61
CA TYR A 167 15.38 -2.32 4.02
C TYR A 167 15.50 -1.36 5.21
N VAL A 168 14.82 -0.22 5.15
CA VAL A 168 14.89 0.83 6.18
C VAL A 168 14.44 0.27 7.55
N TYR A 169 13.27 -0.38 7.59
CA TYR A 169 12.75 -0.94 8.84
C TYR A 169 13.58 -2.15 9.32
N GLY A 170 14.03 -3.00 8.41
CA GLY A 170 14.88 -4.13 8.76
C GLY A 170 16.22 -3.69 9.38
N VAL A 171 16.90 -2.73 8.76
CA VAL A 171 18.14 -2.15 9.30
C VAL A 171 17.88 -1.50 10.66
N TYR A 172 16.75 -0.79 10.83
CA TYR A 172 16.41 -0.17 12.11
C TYR A 172 16.21 -1.22 13.20
N VAL A 173 15.46 -2.29 12.93
CA VAL A 173 15.28 -3.41 13.87
C VAL A 173 16.63 -3.99 14.28
N LEU A 174 17.47 -4.34 13.31
CA LEU A 174 18.75 -4.99 13.57
C LEU A 174 19.80 -4.09 14.21
N LYS A 175 19.72 -2.78 14.03
CA LYS A 175 20.57 -1.81 14.76
C LYS A 175 20.19 -1.64 16.22
N ASN A 176 18.92 -1.86 16.56
CA ASN A 176 18.39 -1.67 17.91
C ASN A 176 18.36 -2.97 18.75
N ILE A 177 18.76 -4.09 18.15
CA ILE A 177 18.88 -5.39 18.84
C ILE A 177 20.35 -5.78 18.90
N LYS A 178 20.78 -6.27 20.08
CA LYS A 178 22.17 -6.71 20.32
C LYS A 178 22.30 -8.22 20.11
N GLY A 179 23.32 -8.62 19.39
CA GLY A 179 23.70 -10.04 19.26
C GLY A 179 24.43 -10.58 20.50
N PRO A 180 24.81 -11.85 20.48
CA PRO A 180 25.51 -12.51 21.59
C PRO A 180 26.85 -11.86 21.98
N ASP A 181 27.49 -11.18 21.03
CA ASP A 181 28.74 -10.43 21.24
C ASP A 181 28.55 -8.99 21.77
N GLY A 182 27.29 -8.59 22.02
CA GLY A 182 26.91 -7.26 22.48
C GLY A 182 26.90 -6.17 21.41
N LYS A 183 27.27 -6.48 20.16
CA LYS A 183 27.18 -5.56 19.02
C LYS A 183 25.79 -5.58 18.40
N ALA A 184 25.48 -4.56 17.62
CA ALA A 184 24.22 -4.53 16.87
C ALA A 184 24.18 -5.69 15.85
N VAL A 185 23.05 -6.40 15.78
CA VAL A 185 22.88 -7.54 14.84
C VAL A 185 23.14 -7.10 13.41
N ASN A 186 22.83 -5.84 13.07
CA ASN A 186 23.07 -5.28 11.74
C ASN A 186 24.55 -5.33 11.29
N GLU A 187 25.52 -5.38 12.21
CA GLU A 187 26.94 -5.46 11.89
C GLU A 187 27.36 -6.89 11.47
N ALA A 188 26.58 -7.88 11.90
CA ALA A 188 26.84 -9.31 11.66
C ALA A 188 26.12 -9.87 10.42
N VAL A 189 25.36 -9.06 9.70
CA VAL A 189 24.57 -9.51 8.54
C VAL A 189 24.99 -8.80 7.25
N GLU A 190 24.56 -9.36 6.12
CA GLU A 190 24.70 -8.79 4.79
C GLU A 190 23.31 -8.53 4.20
N TRP A 191 23.09 -7.33 3.67
CA TRP A 191 21.84 -6.96 3.04
C TRP A 191 21.90 -7.07 1.52
N VAL A 192 20.86 -7.67 0.92
CA VAL A 192 20.74 -7.81 -0.53
C VAL A 192 19.35 -7.38 -1.01
N GLY A 193 19.26 -6.98 -2.28
CA GLY A 193 17.98 -6.76 -2.96
C GLY A 193 17.41 -8.09 -3.44
N GLY A 194 16.25 -8.48 -2.93
CA GLY A 194 15.58 -9.75 -3.24
C GLY A 194 14.50 -9.65 -4.30
N GLY A 195 14.09 -8.42 -4.66
CA GLY A 195 12.99 -8.18 -5.62
C GLY A 195 11.60 -8.25 -5.00
N GLY A 196 10.64 -8.74 -5.76
CA GLY A 196 9.25 -8.88 -5.31
C GLY A 196 8.92 -10.26 -4.75
N ASP A 197 7.62 -10.49 -4.58
CA ASP A 197 6.99 -11.67 -4.01
C ASP A 197 7.66 -13.00 -4.40
N LEU A 198 7.60 -13.35 -5.68
CA LEU A 198 8.10 -14.65 -6.16
C LEU A 198 9.60 -14.84 -5.93
N THR A 199 10.40 -13.79 -6.14
CA THR A 199 11.86 -13.86 -5.99
C THR A 199 12.29 -13.92 -4.54
N MET A 200 11.59 -13.21 -3.64
CA MET A 200 11.86 -13.25 -2.19
C MET A 200 11.57 -14.64 -1.62
N LEU A 201 10.39 -15.19 -1.88
CA LEU A 201 10.00 -16.50 -1.39
C LEU A 201 10.85 -17.64 -1.99
N ALA A 202 11.11 -17.59 -3.30
CA ALA A 202 11.97 -18.57 -3.96
C ALA A 202 13.41 -18.52 -3.43
N GLY A 203 13.93 -17.30 -3.19
CA GLY A 203 15.27 -17.11 -2.63
C GLY A 203 15.42 -17.63 -1.20
N LEU A 204 14.38 -17.45 -0.34
CA LEU A 204 14.34 -18.01 1.00
C LEU A 204 14.29 -19.55 0.95
N LYS A 205 13.33 -20.10 0.17
CA LYS A 205 13.15 -21.55 0.01
C LYS A 205 14.37 -22.24 -0.57
N GLY A 206 15.05 -21.61 -1.52
CA GLY A 206 16.24 -22.13 -2.18
C GLY A 206 17.55 -21.87 -1.41
N GLY A 207 17.51 -21.25 -0.23
CA GLY A 207 18.69 -20.97 0.59
C GLY A 207 19.61 -19.87 0.05
N LYS A 208 19.15 -19.10 -0.96
CA LYS A 208 19.87 -17.91 -1.43
C LYS A 208 19.90 -16.81 -0.37
N PHE A 209 18.82 -16.69 0.41
CA PHE A 209 18.69 -15.81 1.55
C PHE A 209 18.54 -16.62 2.83
N ASP A 210 19.22 -16.21 3.90
CA ASP A 210 19.06 -16.80 5.22
C ASP A 210 17.80 -16.29 5.91
N ALA A 211 17.46 -15.02 5.65
CA ALA A 211 16.22 -14.41 6.09
C ALA A 211 15.70 -13.41 5.05
N ILE A 212 14.41 -13.10 5.13
CA ILE A 212 13.77 -12.06 4.32
C ILE A 212 12.97 -11.11 5.20
N MET A 213 12.88 -9.86 4.76
CA MET A 213 11.84 -8.97 5.23
C MET A 213 10.53 -9.35 4.57
N ALA A 214 9.48 -9.57 5.35
CA ALA A 214 8.25 -10.18 4.86
C ALA A 214 6.99 -9.37 5.20
N VAL A 215 6.02 -9.40 4.28
CA VAL A 215 4.62 -9.07 4.57
C VAL A 215 3.93 -10.31 5.17
N PRO A 216 2.78 -10.16 5.85
CA PRO A 216 2.05 -11.28 6.44
C PRO A 216 1.79 -12.44 5.48
N GLU A 217 1.43 -12.16 4.22
CA GLU A 217 1.18 -13.19 3.21
C GLU A 217 2.42 -14.07 2.95
N TRP A 218 3.60 -13.45 2.90
CA TRP A 218 4.86 -14.18 2.69
C TRP A 218 5.23 -15.02 3.90
N GLN A 219 5.05 -14.45 5.11
CA GLN A 219 5.25 -15.14 6.38
C GLN A 219 4.34 -16.36 6.48
N THR A 220 3.03 -16.18 6.30
CA THR A 220 2.04 -17.26 6.36
C THR A 220 2.34 -18.36 5.35
N LYS A 221 2.68 -17.98 4.10
CA LYS A 221 3.03 -18.93 3.05
C LYS A 221 4.31 -19.70 3.37
N ALA A 222 5.35 -19.03 3.88
CA ALA A 222 6.60 -19.69 4.26
C ALA A 222 6.38 -20.73 5.37
N MET A 223 5.57 -20.37 6.38
CA MET A 223 5.19 -21.28 7.48
C MET A 223 4.34 -22.45 6.99
N ALA A 224 3.27 -22.18 6.24
CA ALA A 224 2.34 -23.20 5.75
C ALA A 224 3.03 -24.23 4.84
N GLN A 225 4.03 -23.80 4.07
CA GLN A 225 4.80 -24.67 3.18
C GLN A 225 6.10 -25.20 3.83
N GLY A 226 6.36 -24.89 5.10
CA GLY A 226 7.47 -25.45 5.88
C GLY A 226 8.87 -25.03 5.42
N PHE A 227 9.03 -23.87 4.76
CA PHE A 227 10.35 -23.40 4.31
C PHE A 227 10.89 -22.17 5.03
N GLY A 228 10.12 -21.57 5.96
CA GLY A 228 10.54 -20.41 6.74
C GLY A 228 9.71 -20.19 7.98
N HIS A 229 10.30 -19.51 8.98
CA HIS A 229 9.68 -19.21 10.26
C HIS A 229 9.94 -17.77 10.69
N PRO A 230 8.94 -17.02 11.24
CA PRO A 230 9.16 -15.67 11.75
C PRO A 230 10.03 -15.71 13.01
N ILE A 231 11.04 -14.83 13.06
CA ILE A 231 11.87 -14.55 14.23
C ILE A 231 11.70 -13.14 14.75
N TYR A 232 11.02 -12.30 14.00
CA TYR A 232 10.50 -10.99 14.41
C TYR A 232 9.14 -10.79 13.77
N ASP A 233 8.12 -10.55 14.59
CA ASP A 233 6.75 -10.40 14.17
C ASP A 233 6.17 -9.10 14.73
N VAL A 234 5.74 -8.19 13.86
CA VAL A 234 5.19 -6.89 14.26
C VAL A 234 3.76 -6.99 14.80
N GLN A 235 3.11 -8.15 14.70
CA GLN A 235 1.87 -8.44 15.41
C GLN A 235 2.09 -8.46 16.94
N ASP A 236 3.27 -8.90 17.39
CA ASP A 236 3.71 -8.75 18.77
C ASP A 236 3.99 -7.26 19.07
N GLU A 237 3.02 -6.61 19.68
CA GLU A 237 3.11 -5.20 20.06
C GLU A 237 4.26 -4.91 21.05
N LYS A 238 4.61 -5.87 21.89
CA LYS A 238 5.74 -5.71 22.85
C LYS A 238 7.07 -5.73 22.10
N ALA A 239 7.23 -6.64 21.11
CA ALA A 239 8.41 -6.69 20.27
C ALA A 239 8.52 -5.38 19.44
N TRP A 240 7.41 -4.91 18.87
CA TRP A 240 7.36 -3.62 18.18
C TRP A 240 7.77 -2.46 19.08
N ASN A 241 7.11 -2.31 20.24
CA ASN A 241 7.34 -1.19 21.16
C ASN A 241 8.76 -1.19 21.73
N ARG A 242 9.38 -2.35 21.94
CA ARG A 242 10.78 -2.46 22.39
C ARG A 242 11.75 -1.83 21.39
N VAL A 243 11.47 -1.93 20.09
CA VAL A 243 12.35 -1.39 19.03
C VAL A 243 11.96 0.02 18.63
N PHE A 244 10.68 0.28 18.42
CA PHE A 244 10.18 1.53 17.86
C PHE A 244 9.62 2.52 18.88
N GLY A 245 9.33 2.09 20.11
CA GLY A 245 8.84 2.94 21.18
C GLY A 245 7.36 3.34 21.07
N GLY A 246 6.61 2.74 20.16
CA GLY A 246 5.17 2.99 19.98
C GLY A 246 4.74 3.04 18.50
N PRO A 247 3.50 3.46 18.23
CA PRO A 247 2.95 3.56 16.89
C PRO A 247 3.78 4.45 15.96
N ILE A 248 3.83 4.07 14.69
CA ILE A 248 4.42 4.84 13.58
C ILE A 248 3.46 4.74 12.40
N PRO A 249 3.07 5.85 11.74
CA PRO A 249 2.34 5.79 10.48
C PRO A 249 3.27 5.28 9.40
N VAL A 250 3.02 4.07 8.86
CA VAL A 250 3.95 3.44 7.92
C VAL A 250 3.40 3.41 6.51
N THR A 251 2.24 2.80 6.31
CA THR A 251 1.58 2.81 5.00
C THR A 251 0.68 4.03 4.92
N VAL A 252 1.02 4.96 4.04
CA VAL A 252 0.34 6.25 3.90
C VAL A 252 -0.15 6.47 2.48
N GLY A 253 -1.31 7.11 2.34
CA GLY A 253 -1.70 7.76 1.10
C GLY A 253 -0.94 9.06 0.95
N TYR A 254 -0.36 9.30 -0.23
CA TYR A 254 0.40 10.51 -0.47
C TYR A 254 0.23 11.05 -1.89
N VAL A 255 0.47 12.34 -2.04
CA VAL A 255 0.18 13.10 -3.24
C VAL A 255 1.16 14.27 -3.34
N LEU A 256 1.42 14.77 -4.56
CA LEU A 256 2.16 16.03 -4.72
C LEU A 256 1.32 17.22 -4.25
N LYS A 257 1.95 18.19 -3.59
CA LYS A 257 1.29 19.43 -3.14
C LYS A 257 0.59 20.15 -4.29
N GLU A 258 1.21 20.16 -5.46
CA GLU A 258 0.64 20.72 -6.69
C GLU A 258 -0.73 20.10 -7.05
N THR A 259 -0.90 18.78 -6.82
CA THR A 259 -2.19 18.10 -7.06
C THR A 259 -3.25 18.57 -6.06
N ILE A 260 -2.87 18.78 -4.79
CA ILE A 260 -3.77 19.35 -3.77
C ILE A 260 -4.23 20.75 -4.19
N GLU A 261 -3.31 21.59 -4.63
CA GLU A 261 -3.60 22.98 -5.03
C GLU A 261 -4.48 23.08 -6.28
N LYS A 262 -4.21 22.23 -7.28
CA LYS A 262 -4.94 22.26 -8.57
C LYS A 262 -6.26 21.50 -8.55
N SER A 263 -6.39 20.48 -7.73
CA SER A 263 -7.52 19.54 -7.77
C SER A 263 -7.91 19.01 -6.39
N PRO A 264 -8.21 19.89 -5.41
CA PRO A 264 -8.53 19.47 -4.03
C PRO A 264 -9.73 18.54 -3.96
N ASP A 265 -10.70 18.66 -4.86
CA ASP A 265 -11.88 17.79 -4.93
C ASP A 265 -11.52 16.36 -5.33
N LEU A 266 -10.55 16.18 -6.26
CA LEU A 266 -10.06 14.84 -6.61
C LEU A 266 -9.36 14.20 -5.41
N VAL A 267 -8.57 14.98 -4.67
CA VAL A 267 -7.89 14.51 -3.46
C VAL A 267 -8.91 14.11 -2.40
N GLN A 268 -9.95 14.93 -2.19
CA GLN A 268 -11.03 14.60 -1.24
C GLN A 268 -11.77 13.34 -1.65
N GLY A 269 -12.13 13.18 -2.92
CA GLY A 269 -12.80 11.98 -3.43
C GLY A 269 -11.95 10.72 -3.25
N TYR A 270 -10.64 10.80 -3.53
CA TYR A 270 -9.72 9.70 -3.31
C TYR A 270 -9.61 9.31 -1.82
N VAL A 271 -9.45 10.29 -0.92
CA VAL A 271 -9.41 10.04 0.53
C VAL A 271 -10.72 9.44 1.02
N ASN A 272 -11.87 9.95 0.57
CA ASN A 272 -13.19 9.40 0.93
C ASN A 272 -13.34 7.93 0.50
N ALA A 273 -12.93 7.59 -0.73
CA ALA A 273 -13.02 6.22 -1.24
C ALA A 273 -12.15 5.26 -0.42
N CYS A 274 -10.90 5.65 -0.13
CA CYS A 274 -9.99 4.87 0.71
C CYS A 274 -10.49 4.76 2.16
N TYR A 275 -11.05 5.84 2.74
CA TYR A 275 -11.62 5.81 4.09
C TYR A 275 -12.84 4.89 4.17
N ARG A 276 -13.75 4.92 3.17
CA ARG A 276 -14.86 3.95 3.07
C ARG A 276 -14.36 2.52 3.03
N ALA A 277 -13.29 2.26 2.28
CA ALA A 277 -12.68 0.94 2.21
C ALA A 277 -12.14 0.50 3.59
N GLN A 278 -11.44 1.39 4.31
CA GLN A 278 -10.95 1.11 5.66
C GLN A 278 -12.11 0.78 6.62
N GLN A 279 -13.18 1.59 6.60
CA GLN A 279 -14.35 1.36 7.46
C GLN A 279 -15.11 0.08 7.08
N TRP A 280 -15.14 -0.27 5.80
CA TRP A 280 -15.72 -1.53 5.36
C TRP A 280 -14.87 -2.72 5.81
N ILE A 281 -13.54 -2.67 5.65
CA ILE A 281 -12.61 -3.71 6.15
C ILE A 281 -12.77 -3.92 7.66
N LYS A 282 -12.95 -2.84 8.44
CA LYS A 282 -13.18 -2.91 9.89
C LYS A 282 -14.41 -3.75 10.24
N LYS A 283 -15.49 -3.60 9.48
CA LYS A 283 -16.83 -4.18 9.77
C LYS A 283 -17.06 -5.52 9.09
N ALA A 284 -16.41 -5.78 7.96
CA ALA A 284 -16.61 -6.99 7.16
C ALA A 284 -16.08 -8.24 7.90
N LYS A 285 -16.73 -9.38 7.65
CA LYS A 285 -16.17 -10.68 8.03
C LYS A 285 -14.90 -10.94 7.21
N ASP A 286 -13.96 -11.65 7.81
CA ASP A 286 -12.67 -11.91 7.16
C ASP A 286 -12.85 -12.69 5.85
N GLU A 287 -13.79 -13.64 5.84
CA GLU A 287 -14.17 -14.44 4.67
C GLU A 287 -14.70 -13.58 3.52
N GLU A 288 -15.48 -12.52 3.82
CA GLU A 288 -16.02 -11.59 2.82
C GLU A 288 -14.89 -10.79 2.14
N ILE A 289 -13.85 -10.45 2.90
CA ILE A 289 -12.66 -9.78 2.37
C ILE A 289 -11.90 -10.71 1.44
N VAL A 290 -11.71 -11.98 1.85
CA VAL A 290 -11.05 -12.99 1.03
C VAL A 290 -11.81 -13.22 -0.27
N ASP A 291 -13.15 -13.42 -0.21
CA ASP A 291 -14.00 -13.62 -1.38
C ASP A 291 -13.92 -12.45 -2.37
N LEU A 292 -13.82 -11.22 -1.83
CA LEU A 292 -13.72 -10.01 -2.64
C LEU A 292 -12.38 -9.88 -3.37
N LEU A 293 -11.27 -10.29 -2.73
CA LEU A 293 -9.92 -9.92 -3.17
C LEU A 293 -9.10 -11.07 -3.76
N GLN A 294 -9.38 -12.34 -3.40
CA GLN A 294 -8.54 -13.47 -3.81
C GLN A 294 -8.45 -13.57 -5.34
N LYS A 295 -9.59 -13.71 -6.02
CA LYS A 295 -9.59 -13.93 -7.49
C LYS A 295 -8.99 -12.76 -8.28
N PRO A 296 -9.35 -11.48 -8.01
CA PRO A 296 -8.86 -10.38 -8.85
C PRO A 296 -7.42 -9.95 -8.54
N TYR A 297 -6.91 -10.15 -7.31
CA TYR A 297 -5.63 -9.55 -6.90
C TYR A 297 -4.65 -10.52 -6.25
N MET A 298 -5.13 -11.56 -5.58
CA MET A 298 -4.31 -12.43 -4.72
C MET A 298 -4.42 -13.91 -5.12
N SER A 299 -4.61 -14.20 -6.40
CA SER A 299 -4.83 -15.55 -6.93
C SER A 299 -3.65 -16.53 -6.75
N THR A 300 -2.47 -16.02 -6.41
CA THR A 300 -1.26 -16.83 -6.11
C THR A 300 -1.22 -17.33 -4.66
N TYR A 301 -2.18 -16.91 -3.83
CA TYR A 301 -2.30 -17.30 -2.42
C TYR A 301 -3.53 -18.19 -2.23
N SER A 302 -3.43 -19.16 -1.31
CA SER A 302 -4.58 -19.96 -0.89
C SER A 302 -5.56 -19.10 -0.09
N ARG A 303 -6.80 -19.61 0.06
CA ARG A 303 -7.82 -18.93 0.85
C ARG A 303 -7.38 -18.76 2.30
N GLU A 304 -6.76 -19.77 2.87
CA GLU A 304 -6.25 -19.79 4.23
C GLU A 304 -5.11 -18.78 4.43
N GLU A 305 -4.16 -18.72 3.49
CA GLU A 305 -3.05 -17.75 3.52
C GLU A 305 -3.57 -16.30 3.53
N ILE A 306 -4.61 -16.00 2.72
CA ILE A 306 -5.21 -14.66 2.71
C ILE A 306 -6.00 -14.40 3.99
N LEU A 307 -6.74 -15.38 4.49
CA LEU A 307 -7.55 -15.26 5.71
C LEU A 307 -6.67 -14.92 6.93
N GLU A 308 -5.56 -15.63 7.09
CA GLU A 308 -4.60 -15.35 8.16
C GLU A 308 -3.98 -13.95 7.99
N SER A 309 -3.66 -13.54 6.76
CA SER A 309 -3.16 -12.20 6.47
C SER A 309 -4.18 -11.12 6.81
N VAL A 310 -5.46 -11.31 6.46
CA VAL A 310 -6.54 -10.37 6.81
C VAL A 310 -6.65 -10.19 8.32
N ARG A 311 -6.65 -11.30 9.08
CA ARG A 311 -6.66 -11.28 10.55
C ARG A 311 -5.47 -10.52 11.11
N TYR A 312 -4.29 -10.78 10.54
CA TYR A 312 -3.06 -10.11 10.92
C TYR A 312 -3.17 -8.59 10.74
N TYR A 313 -3.52 -8.12 9.53
CA TYR A 313 -3.61 -6.70 9.23
C TYR A 313 -4.64 -5.97 10.09
N LYS A 314 -5.76 -6.62 10.43
CA LYS A 314 -6.76 -6.03 11.33
C LYS A 314 -6.21 -5.69 12.72
N THR A 315 -5.12 -6.32 13.17
CA THR A 315 -4.47 -6.02 14.45
C THR A 315 -3.55 -4.80 14.41
N ILE A 316 -3.13 -4.37 13.22
CA ILE A 316 -2.16 -3.29 13.04
C ILE A 316 -2.72 -2.07 12.29
N PHE A 317 -3.89 -2.19 11.65
CA PHE A 317 -4.50 -1.07 10.92
C PHE A 317 -4.89 0.08 11.86
N ASP A 318 -4.76 1.30 11.34
CA ASP A 318 -5.34 2.51 11.93
C ASP A 318 -6.75 2.73 11.39
N TRP A 319 -7.74 2.51 12.25
CA TRP A 319 -9.15 2.63 11.85
C TRP A 319 -9.62 4.07 11.71
N GLU A 320 -8.89 5.02 12.25
CA GLU A 320 -9.20 6.45 12.17
C GLU A 320 -8.51 7.14 10.97
N PHE A 321 -7.56 6.45 10.31
CA PHE A 321 -6.85 6.98 9.14
C PHE A 321 -5.97 8.19 9.44
N THR A 322 -5.56 8.35 10.70
CA THR A 322 -4.89 9.55 11.20
C THR A 322 -3.36 9.44 11.19
N ILE A 323 -2.70 10.57 11.13
CA ILE A 323 -1.28 10.72 11.39
C ILE A 323 -1.12 11.74 12.50
N ASP A 324 -0.73 11.28 13.69
CA ASP A 324 -0.43 12.15 14.81
C ASP A 324 1.02 12.66 14.74
N GLU A 325 1.26 13.91 15.15
CA GLU A 325 2.58 14.53 15.12
C GLU A 325 3.59 13.73 15.94
N LYS A 326 3.20 13.25 17.13
CA LYS A 326 4.05 12.43 18.00
C LYS A 326 4.47 11.12 17.33
N ASP A 327 3.56 10.45 16.63
CA ASP A 327 3.83 9.19 15.94
C ASP A 327 4.67 9.43 14.68
N TYR A 328 4.44 10.53 13.98
CA TYR A 328 5.28 10.99 12.88
C TYR A 328 6.72 11.27 13.32
N GLU A 329 6.90 12.03 14.41
CA GLU A 329 8.22 12.32 14.99
C GLU A 329 8.95 11.04 15.41
N ARG A 330 8.22 10.05 15.90
CA ARG A 330 8.79 8.73 16.20
C ARG A 330 9.26 8.04 14.90
N GLY A 331 8.48 8.14 13.85
CA GLY A 331 8.84 7.65 12.51
C GLY A 331 10.10 8.35 11.97
N MET A 332 10.26 9.64 12.20
CA MET A 332 11.46 10.37 11.78
C MET A 332 12.75 9.78 12.35
N LYS A 333 12.73 9.19 13.55
CA LYS A 333 13.89 8.49 14.13
C LYS A 333 14.28 7.24 13.34
N VAL A 334 13.32 6.64 12.65
CA VAL A 334 13.54 5.48 11.76
C VAL A 334 14.00 5.94 10.38
N TRP A 335 13.35 6.98 9.83
CA TRP A 335 13.57 7.40 8.45
C TRP A 335 14.85 8.21 8.27
N VAL A 336 15.27 8.97 9.28
CA VAL A 336 16.54 9.69 9.29
C VAL A 336 17.58 8.91 10.14
N PRO A 337 18.75 8.57 9.65
CA PRO A 337 19.33 8.83 8.33
C PRO A 337 19.17 7.67 7.33
N LEU A 338 18.26 6.72 7.55
CA LEU A 338 18.18 5.49 6.75
C LEU A 338 17.48 5.68 5.39
N ALA A 339 16.60 6.67 5.30
CA ALA A 339 15.80 6.92 4.11
C ALA A 339 15.94 8.35 3.58
N VAL A 340 16.05 9.33 4.46
CA VAL A 340 16.23 10.75 4.14
C VAL A 340 17.37 11.33 4.98
N GLU A 341 18.04 12.36 4.46
CA GLU A 341 19.22 12.96 5.12
C GLU A 341 18.81 13.90 6.27
N LYS A 342 17.66 14.55 6.13
CA LYS A 342 17.21 15.58 7.08
C LYS A 342 15.77 15.33 7.54
N SER A 343 15.49 15.78 8.77
CA SER A 343 14.14 15.80 9.29
C SER A 343 13.29 16.83 8.54
N ILE A 344 12.09 16.42 8.13
CA ILE A 344 11.09 17.28 7.52
C ILE A 344 10.01 17.53 8.58
N PRO A 345 9.67 18.81 8.89
CA PRO A 345 8.66 19.11 9.89
C PRO A 345 7.27 18.51 9.55
N PHE A 346 6.53 18.08 10.56
CA PHE A 346 5.19 17.50 10.42
C PHE A 346 4.28 18.33 9.51
N LYS A 347 4.19 19.64 9.76
CA LYS A 347 3.33 20.57 9.00
C LYS A 347 3.71 20.69 7.52
N GLN A 348 4.94 20.35 7.14
CA GLN A 348 5.39 20.34 5.76
C GLN A 348 5.11 18.99 5.07
N ALA A 349 5.05 17.90 5.85
CA ALA A 349 4.95 16.54 5.34
C ALA A 349 3.52 15.96 5.39
N VAL A 350 2.60 16.53 6.18
CA VAL A 350 1.30 15.92 6.48
C VAL A 350 0.16 16.93 6.35
N ASP A 351 -0.90 16.52 5.64
CA ASP A 351 -2.16 17.27 5.57
C ASP A 351 -3.34 16.36 5.96
N MET A 352 -3.84 16.56 7.18
CA MET A 352 -4.97 15.81 7.73
C MET A 352 -6.35 16.44 7.46
N ALA A 353 -6.43 17.55 6.70
CA ALA A 353 -7.70 18.23 6.44
C ALA A 353 -8.69 17.34 5.67
N PHE A 354 -8.20 16.55 4.74
CA PHE A 354 -9.02 15.63 3.93
C PHE A 354 -9.60 14.48 4.76
N VAL A 355 -8.83 13.90 5.67
CA VAL A 355 -9.30 12.85 6.58
C VAL A 355 -10.37 13.39 7.53
N LYS A 356 -10.16 14.57 8.12
CA LYS A 356 -11.15 15.21 9.01
C LYS A 356 -12.50 15.41 8.29
N LYS A 357 -12.48 15.86 7.01
CA LYS A 357 -13.70 15.98 6.19
C LYS A 357 -14.33 14.63 5.87
N ALA A 358 -13.52 13.60 5.56
CA ALA A 358 -14.03 12.24 5.31
C ALA A 358 -14.70 11.67 6.56
N GLN A 359 -14.08 11.79 7.73
CA GLN A 359 -14.63 11.36 9.01
C GLN A 359 -15.96 12.08 9.34
N ALA A 360 -16.04 13.38 9.11
CA ALA A 360 -17.27 14.12 9.35
C ALA A 360 -18.43 13.73 8.40
N LYS A 361 -18.10 13.40 7.14
CA LYS A 361 -19.09 13.04 6.11
C LYS A 361 -19.57 11.59 6.20
N LEU A 362 -18.71 10.66 6.63
CA LEU A 362 -18.87 9.22 6.43
C LEU A 362 -19.00 8.41 7.73
N LYS A 363 -19.12 9.08 8.87
CA LYS A 363 -19.38 8.47 10.18
C LYS A 363 -20.76 7.86 10.27
#